data_f1c9149694601f8967216e5e441f6e97
#
_entry.id   f1c9149694601f8967216e5e441f6e97
#
_cell.length_a   1.000
_cell.length_b   1.000
_cell.length_c   1.000
_cell.angle_alpha   90.00
_cell.angle_beta   90.00
_cell.angle_gamma   90.00
#
_symmetry.space_group_name_H-M   'P 1'
#
loop_
_entity.id
_entity.type
_entity.pdbx_description
1 polymer ?
#
loop_
_entity_poly.entity_id
_entity_poly.type
_entity_poly.pdbx_seq_one_letter_code
_entity_poly.pdbx_strand_id
1 'polypeptide(L)'
;MKPFDFVKPDDQEGVISALAAHSPRVRILAGGTDYLVELKHVSQSPGTIVDVSHLQELRGIEEVEDGLRIGAAVTHTEIMAHPLIEKHVPAMIHAAHTIGAVQTRNLGTLGGNLVTCVPSMDSGPTLVALEAKVTIIGPGGSRCIPLTDFFVGPRKTILEPDELLIDIVIPKCNLGKPTAFHKFGLRKGQALALVNAASSLWVKGGKFKDVKISLGAVAPVVIRCPKAEASLEGLPISQDVIQEAGRIAVTEAKPIGDFRASLEYRNDLIEVLTRRTLNSAIQTANQS
;
A
#
# COMPACT_ATOMS: atom_id res chain seq x y z
N MET A 1 -24.71 16.94 -1.38
CA MET A 1 -24.62 15.57 -0.81
C MET A 1 -26.03 15.01 -0.76
N LYS A 2 -26.24 13.76 -1.16
CA LYS A 2 -27.54 13.09 -1.08
C LYS A 2 -27.76 12.52 0.32
N PRO A 3 -29.00 12.40 0.82
CA PRO A 3 -29.29 11.77 2.11
C PRO A 3 -28.76 10.32 2.17
N PHE A 4 -28.32 9.89 3.34
CA PHE A 4 -27.88 8.52 3.62
C PHE A 4 -28.17 8.19 5.09
N ASP A 5 -28.26 6.89 5.38
CA ASP A 5 -28.34 6.41 6.73
C ASP A 5 -26.93 6.26 7.31
N PHE A 6 -26.77 6.48 8.62
CA PHE A 6 -25.49 6.40 9.29
C PHE A 6 -25.58 5.45 10.47
N VAL A 7 -24.70 4.44 10.46
CA VAL A 7 -24.63 3.40 11.49
C VAL A 7 -23.22 3.41 12.06
N LYS A 8 -23.14 3.29 13.37
CA LYS A 8 -21.90 3.26 14.13
C LYS A 8 -21.88 2.04 15.06
N PRO A 9 -21.49 0.85 14.56
CA PRO A 9 -21.42 -0.38 15.37
C PRO A 9 -20.33 -0.29 16.44
N ASP A 10 -20.52 -0.97 17.57
CA ASP A 10 -19.59 -0.93 18.70
C ASP A 10 -18.39 -1.89 18.54
N ASP A 11 -18.50 -2.90 17.66
CA ASP A 11 -17.51 -3.95 17.42
C ASP A 11 -17.51 -4.47 15.98
N GLN A 12 -16.57 -5.37 15.65
CA GLN A 12 -16.45 -5.97 14.32
C GLN A 12 -17.68 -6.83 13.93
N GLU A 13 -18.28 -7.54 14.87
CA GLU A 13 -19.46 -8.35 14.61
C GLU A 13 -20.66 -7.48 14.22
N GLY A 14 -20.86 -6.37 14.92
CA GLY A 14 -21.84 -5.35 14.56
C GLY A 14 -21.59 -4.73 13.20
N VAL A 15 -20.31 -4.50 12.80
CA VAL A 15 -19.96 -4.03 11.44
C VAL A 15 -20.41 -5.04 10.40
N ILE A 16 -20.04 -6.33 10.54
CA ILE A 16 -20.40 -7.36 9.57
C ILE A 16 -21.92 -7.50 9.47
N SER A 17 -22.62 -7.48 10.60
CA SER A 17 -24.09 -7.50 10.64
C SER A 17 -24.70 -6.32 9.89
N ALA A 18 -24.17 -5.10 10.10
CA ALA A 18 -24.64 -3.90 9.42
C ALA A 18 -24.34 -3.95 7.91
N LEU A 19 -23.17 -4.42 7.52
CA LEU A 19 -22.81 -4.58 6.11
C LEU A 19 -23.73 -5.57 5.40
N ALA A 20 -23.96 -6.73 5.98
CA ALA A 20 -24.86 -7.75 5.44
C ALA A 20 -26.31 -7.24 5.31
N ALA A 21 -26.81 -6.54 6.34
CA ALA A 21 -28.18 -6.01 6.36
C ALA A 21 -28.42 -4.93 5.29
N HIS A 22 -27.41 -4.17 4.91
CA HIS A 22 -27.55 -3.03 4.00
C HIS A 22 -26.90 -3.25 2.61
N SER A 23 -26.27 -4.43 2.37
CA SER A 23 -25.70 -4.81 1.07
C SER A 23 -26.77 -4.79 -0.03
N PRO A 24 -26.43 -4.39 -1.28
CA PRO A 24 -25.13 -3.89 -1.74
C PRO A 24 -24.98 -2.36 -1.60
N ARG A 25 -25.96 -1.65 -1.02
CA ARG A 25 -25.97 -0.19 -0.90
C ARG A 25 -25.41 0.29 0.43
N VAL A 26 -24.23 -0.21 0.76
CA VAL A 26 -23.52 0.13 1.99
C VAL A 26 -22.10 0.58 1.66
N ARG A 27 -21.53 1.46 2.50
CA ARG A 27 -20.15 1.92 2.39
C ARG A 27 -19.54 2.03 3.77
N ILE A 28 -18.29 1.62 3.88
CA ILE A 28 -17.50 1.75 5.10
C ILE A 28 -16.84 3.12 5.13
N LEU A 29 -16.90 3.77 6.29
CA LEU A 29 -16.22 5.03 6.57
C LEU A 29 -15.15 4.79 7.65
N ALA A 30 -13.87 4.91 7.28
CA ALA A 30 -12.75 5.00 8.21
C ALA A 30 -12.30 6.47 8.33
N GLY A 31 -11.13 6.84 7.82
CA GLY A 31 -10.65 8.22 7.83
C GLY A 31 -11.39 9.21 6.93
N GLY A 32 -12.15 8.74 5.96
CA GLY A 32 -13.02 9.53 5.08
C GLY A 32 -12.33 10.46 4.10
N THR A 33 -11.01 10.49 4.03
CA THR A 33 -10.24 11.48 3.26
C THR A 33 -10.44 11.40 1.75
N ASP A 34 -10.77 10.23 1.22
CA ASP A 34 -11.18 10.03 -0.17
C ASP A 34 -12.71 10.00 -0.28
N TYR A 35 -13.36 9.15 0.53
CA TYR A 35 -14.78 8.85 0.38
C TYR A 35 -15.67 10.07 0.61
N LEU A 36 -15.40 10.93 1.61
CA LEU A 36 -16.21 12.13 1.85
C LEU A 36 -16.05 13.17 0.73
N VAL A 37 -14.93 13.18 0.03
CA VAL A 37 -14.76 14.02 -1.17
C VAL A 37 -15.61 13.47 -2.32
N GLU A 38 -15.56 12.16 -2.57
CA GLU A 38 -16.38 11.51 -3.60
C GLU A 38 -17.87 11.68 -3.33
N LEU A 39 -18.31 11.53 -2.08
CA LEU A 39 -19.70 11.64 -1.65
C LEU A 39 -20.34 13.00 -1.99
N LYS A 40 -19.54 14.06 -2.12
CA LYS A 40 -20.03 15.38 -2.56
C LYS A 40 -20.41 15.43 -4.03
N HIS A 41 -19.87 14.53 -4.84
CA HIS A 41 -19.99 14.51 -6.30
C HIS A 41 -20.87 13.37 -6.84
N VAL A 42 -21.28 12.40 -6.00
CA VAL A 42 -22.13 11.31 -6.46
C VAL A 42 -23.56 11.79 -6.75
N SER A 43 -24.14 11.25 -7.83
CA SER A 43 -25.51 11.55 -8.26
C SER A 43 -26.58 10.77 -7.46
N GLN A 44 -26.18 9.62 -6.89
CA GLN A 44 -27.08 8.74 -6.14
C GLN A 44 -26.71 8.70 -4.65
N SER A 45 -27.68 8.40 -3.78
CA SER A 45 -27.41 8.14 -2.36
C SER A 45 -26.54 6.89 -2.21
N PRO A 46 -25.53 6.89 -1.31
CA PRO A 46 -24.76 5.68 -1.00
C PRO A 46 -25.59 4.60 -0.30
N GLY A 47 -26.79 4.94 0.19
CA GLY A 47 -27.58 4.07 1.07
C GLY A 47 -27.16 4.26 2.51
N THR A 48 -26.48 3.27 3.10
CA THR A 48 -26.01 3.29 4.49
C THR A 48 -24.49 3.49 4.53
N ILE A 49 -24.03 4.32 5.44
CA ILE A 49 -22.60 4.50 5.78
C ILE A 49 -22.37 3.88 7.15
N VAL A 50 -21.41 2.94 7.23
CA VAL A 50 -20.98 2.26 8.44
C VAL A 50 -19.65 2.86 8.89
N ASP A 51 -19.65 3.55 10.02
CA ASP A 51 -18.45 4.17 10.59
C ASP A 51 -17.65 3.16 11.43
N VAL A 52 -16.41 2.91 11.02
CA VAL A 52 -15.48 2.03 11.72
C VAL A 52 -14.30 2.80 12.35
N SER A 53 -14.29 4.12 12.25
CA SER A 53 -13.15 4.96 12.64
C SER A 53 -12.79 4.88 14.12
N HIS A 54 -13.74 4.52 14.97
CA HIS A 54 -13.61 4.47 16.43
C HIS A 54 -13.25 3.08 16.97
N LEU A 55 -13.33 2.03 16.12
CA LEU A 55 -13.13 0.64 16.58
C LEU A 55 -11.66 0.39 16.94
N GLN A 56 -11.44 0.07 18.22
CA GLN A 56 -10.10 -0.19 18.74
C GLN A 56 -9.49 -1.48 18.17
N GLU A 57 -10.32 -2.46 17.86
CA GLU A 57 -9.93 -3.74 17.25
C GLU A 57 -9.25 -3.58 15.89
N LEU A 58 -9.58 -2.49 15.16
CA LEU A 58 -8.98 -2.14 13.87
C LEU A 58 -7.71 -1.28 14.02
N ARG A 59 -7.29 -1.00 15.24
CA ARG A 59 -6.13 -0.16 15.54
C ARG A 59 -4.98 -1.00 16.08
N GLY A 60 -3.89 -0.33 16.41
CA GLY A 60 -2.70 -0.93 16.98
C GLY A 60 -1.70 -1.42 15.92
N ILE A 61 -0.45 -1.38 16.34
CA ILE A 61 0.71 -1.91 15.62
C ILE A 61 1.45 -2.77 16.64
N GLU A 62 1.57 -4.07 16.37
CA GLU A 62 2.09 -5.02 17.34
C GLU A 62 2.85 -6.16 16.65
N GLU A 63 3.87 -6.69 17.34
CA GLU A 63 4.53 -7.92 16.92
C GLU A 63 3.61 -9.11 17.26
N VAL A 64 3.33 -9.93 16.26
CA VAL A 64 2.55 -11.17 16.39
C VAL A 64 3.44 -12.36 15.99
N GLU A 65 2.95 -13.57 16.21
CA GLU A 65 3.72 -14.80 15.90
C GLU A 65 4.20 -14.83 14.44
N ASP A 66 3.32 -14.42 13.52
CA ASP A 66 3.56 -14.44 12.07
C ASP A 66 4.30 -13.19 11.54
N GLY A 67 4.48 -12.13 12.34
CA GLY A 67 5.14 -10.92 11.87
C GLY A 67 4.76 -9.63 12.61
N LEU A 68 4.61 -8.55 11.87
CA LEU A 68 4.15 -7.24 12.36
C LEU A 68 2.73 -6.98 11.85
N ARG A 69 1.77 -6.97 12.77
CA ARG A 69 0.38 -6.62 12.50
C ARG A 69 0.21 -5.10 12.55
N ILE A 70 -0.49 -4.56 11.57
CA ILE A 70 -0.92 -3.16 11.49
C ILE A 70 -2.43 -3.16 11.26
N GLY A 71 -3.20 -2.66 12.22
CA GLY A 71 -4.65 -2.57 12.11
C GLY A 71 -5.09 -1.66 10.95
N ALA A 72 -6.18 -2.00 10.29
CA ALA A 72 -6.65 -1.28 9.09
C ALA A 72 -7.04 0.19 9.38
N ALA A 73 -7.44 0.52 10.60
CA ALA A 73 -7.78 1.89 11.01
C ALA A 73 -6.57 2.68 11.55
N VAL A 74 -5.36 2.13 11.53
CA VAL A 74 -4.12 2.87 11.87
C VAL A 74 -3.91 3.97 10.83
N THR A 75 -3.72 5.20 11.30
CA THR A 75 -3.52 6.36 10.44
C THR A 75 -2.08 6.45 9.92
N HIS A 76 -1.88 7.18 8.83
CA HIS A 76 -0.53 7.42 8.31
C HIS A 76 0.35 8.19 9.32
N THR A 77 -0.23 9.06 10.14
CA THR A 77 0.50 9.75 11.21
C THR A 77 0.96 8.78 12.31
N GLU A 78 0.11 7.83 12.73
CA GLU A 78 0.47 6.78 13.67
C GLU A 78 1.60 5.90 13.13
N ILE A 79 1.53 5.48 11.85
CA ILE A 79 2.62 4.74 11.18
C ILE A 79 3.94 5.49 11.26
N MET A 80 3.93 6.81 10.99
CA MET A 80 5.15 7.63 10.98
C MET A 80 5.80 7.80 12.37
N ALA A 81 5.03 7.64 13.44
CA ALA A 81 5.48 7.87 14.81
C ALA A 81 5.71 6.56 15.60
N HIS A 82 5.40 5.39 15.03
CA HIS A 82 5.37 4.15 15.80
C HIS A 82 6.75 3.48 15.87
N PRO A 83 7.27 3.15 17.08
CA PRO A 83 8.61 2.58 17.25
C PRO A 83 8.83 1.25 16.52
N LEU A 84 7.79 0.38 16.44
CA LEU A 84 7.91 -0.90 15.73
C LEU A 84 8.02 -0.70 14.21
N ILE A 85 7.41 0.35 13.66
CA ILE A 85 7.57 0.70 12.23
C ILE A 85 8.99 1.20 11.98
N GLU A 86 9.50 2.08 12.84
CA GLU A 86 10.88 2.56 12.76
C GLU A 86 11.89 1.42 12.85
N LYS A 87 11.67 0.50 13.79
CA LYS A 87 12.54 -0.67 14.02
C LYS A 87 12.54 -1.66 12.86
N HIS A 88 11.37 -2.00 12.33
CA HIS A 88 11.22 -3.15 11.43
C HIS A 88 11.02 -2.78 9.96
N VAL A 89 10.38 -1.65 9.66
CA VAL A 89 9.95 -1.29 8.31
C VAL A 89 10.03 0.23 8.05
N PRO A 90 11.17 0.87 8.28
CA PRO A 90 11.31 2.33 8.21
C PRO A 90 10.92 2.91 6.84
N ALA A 91 10.96 2.13 5.77
CA ALA A 91 10.48 2.54 4.45
C ALA A 91 8.98 2.90 4.43
N MET A 92 8.17 2.34 5.36
CA MET A 92 6.77 2.72 5.53
C MET A 92 6.61 4.15 6.06
N ILE A 93 7.55 4.64 6.88
CA ILE A 93 7.56 6.04 7.34
C ILE A 93 7.74 6.96 6.14
N HIS A 94 8.68 6.64 5.24
CA HIS A 94 8.92 7.43 4.04
C HIS A 94 7.70 7.42 3.11
N ALA A 95 7.09 6.26 2.89
CA ALA A 95 5.88 6.14 2.08
C ALA A 95 4.72 6.97 2.68
N ALA A 96 4.43 6.81 3.98
CA ALA A 96 3.39 7.53 4.69
C ALA A 96 3.60 9.05 4.63
N HIS A 97 4.85 9.53 4.77
CA HIS A 97 5.18 10.95 4.71
C HIS A 97 4.81 11.61 3.37
N THR A 98 4.83 10.84 2.27
CA THR A 98 4.49 11.36 0.94
C THR A 98 2.98 11.41 0.66
N ILE A 99 2.16 10.81 1.52
CA ILE A 99 0.70 10.77 1.36
C ILE A 99 0.09 12.12 1.76
N GLY A 100 -0.66 12.70 0.85
CA GLY A 100 -1.50 13.88 1.09
C GLY A 100 -0.77 15.05 1.77
N ALA A 101 -1.40 15.58 2.81
CA ALA A 101 -0.88 16.61 3.72
C ALA A 101 -1.02 16.13 5.17
N VAL A 102 -0.52 16.92 6.13
CA VAL A 102 -0.60 16.57 7.57
C VAL A 102 -2.04 16.24 7.98
N GLN A 103 -3.00 17.08 7.58
CA GLN A 103 -4.43 16.90 7.90
C GLN A 103 -4.97 15.58 7.32
N THR A 104 -4.58 15.24 6.09
CA THR A 104 -4.96 13.99 5.44
C THR A 104 -4.37 12.78 6.17
N ARG A 105 -3.09 12.85 6.56
CA ARG A 105 -2.42 11.75 7.25
C ARG A 105 -2.95 11.50 8.67
N ASN A 106 -3.44 12.54 9.35
CA ASN A 106 -4.03 12.42 10.69
C ASN A 106 -5.35 11.63 10.69
N LEU A 107 -6.04 11.56 9.56
CA LEU A 107 -7.33 10.89 9.41
C LEU A 107 -7.26 9.69 8.47
N GLY A 108 -6.51 9.79 7.38
CA GLY A 108 -6.37 8.73 6.38
C GLY A 108 -5.70 7.51 6.99
N THR A 109 -6.34 6.35 6.80
CA THR A 109 -5.92 5.07 7.39
C THR A 109 -5.22 4.20 6.35
N LEU A 110 -4.39 3.27 6.83
CA LEU A 110 -3.71 2.30 5.97
C LEU A 110 -4.71 1.45 5.20
N GLY A 111 -5.69 0.85 5.90
CA GLY A 111 -6.74 0.05 5.28
C GLY A 111 -7.56 0.87 4.28
N GLY A 112 -7.94 2.11 4.63
CA GLY A 112 -8.64 3.00 3.71
C GLY A 112 -7.86 3.28 2.43
N ASN A 113 -6.54 3.48 2.52
CA ASN A 113 -5.68 3.69 1.36
C ASN A 113 -5.62 2.45 0.44
N LEU A 114 -5.52 1.25 1.02
CA LEU A 114 -5.50 -0.01 0.26
C LEU A 114 -6.86 -0.31 -0.38
N VAL A 115 -7.96 -0.13 0.36
CA VAL A 115 -9.33 -0.38 -0.13
C VAL A 115 -9.74 0.61 -1.23
N THR A 116 -9.31 1.87 -1.12
CA THR A 116 -9.52 2.84 -2.21
C THR A 116 -8.85 2.40 -3.51
N CYS A 117 -7.81 1.61 -3.44
CA CYS A 117 -7.14 0.92 -4.54
C CYS A 117 -6.82 1.82 -5.74
N VAL A 118 -6.31 3.02 -5.46
CA VAL A 118 -5.83 3.93 -6.52
C VAL A 118 -4.45 3.45 -6.99
N PRO A 119 -4.20 3.32 -8.30
CA PRO A 119 -2.89 2.88 -8.82
C PRO A 119 -1.68 3.66 -8.29
N SER A 120 -1.89 4.94 -7.93
CA SER A 120 -0.88 5.85 -7.40
C SER A 120 -0.80 5.89 -5.87
N MET A 121 -1.36 4.89 -5.16
CA MET A 121 -1.21 4.80 -3.70
C MET A 121 0.26 4.69 -3.31
N ASP A 122 0.65 5.33 -2.22
CA ASP A 122 2.06 5.35 -1.81
C ASP A 122 2.41 4.23 -0.80
N SER A 123 1.45 3.73 -0.03
CA SER A 123 1.68 2.62 0.92
C SER A 123 1.84 1.26 0.22
N GLY A 124 1.14 1.07 -0.90
CA GLY A 124 1.08 -0.21 -1.61
C GLY A 124 2.43 -0.77 -2.03
N PRO A 125 3.31 -0.03 -2.73
CA PRO A 125 4.58 -0.56 -3.19
C PRO A 125 5.47 -1.10 -2.06
N THR A 126 5.57 -0.40 -0.93
CA THR A 126 6.38 -0.85 0.21
C THR A 126 5.82 -2.14 0.81
N LEU A 127 4.51 -2.22 1.00
CA LEU A 127 3.85 -3.41 1.54
C LEU A 127 3.96 -4.61 0.60
N VAL A 128 3.81 -4.40 -0.71
CA VAL A 128 3.98 -5.46 -1.73
C VAL A 128 5.43 -5.93 -1.81
N ALA A 129 6.41 -5.03 -1.73
CA ALA A 129 7.83 -5.40 -1.67
C ALA A 129 8.19 -6.16 -0.39
N LEU A 130 7.45 -5.98 0.69
CA LEU A 130 7.59 -6.72 1.96
C LEU A 130 6.69 -7.96 2.02
N GLU A 131 6.02 -8.32 0.92
CA GLU A 131 5.14 -9.48 0.81
C GLU A 131 4.03 -9.50 1.89
N ALA A 132 3.52 -8.31 2.22
CA ALA A 132 2.45 -8.17 3.20
C ALA A 132 1.21 -8.98 2.82
N LYS A 133 0.52 -9.45 3.84
CA LYS A 133 -0.78 -10.11 3.73
C LYS A 133 -1.87 -9.22 4.32
N VAL A 134 -3.10 -9.46 3.95
CA VAL A 134 -4.27 -8.76 4.49
C VAL A 134 -5.26 -9.76 5.04
N THR A 135 -5.87 -9.41 6.17
CA THR A 135 -6.94 -10.19 6.80
C THR A 135 -8.28 -9.54 6.50
N ILE A 136 -9.19 -10.33 5.98
CA ILE A 136 -10.55 -9.92 5.61
C ILE A 136 -11.53 -10.74 6.42
N ILE A 137 -12.55 -10.10 6.98
CA ILE A 137 -13.67 -10.74 7.64
C ILE A 137 -14.97 -10.45 6.92
N GLY A 138 -15.89 -11.39 6.99
CA GLY A 138 -17.24 -11.28 6.43
C GLY A 138 -18.17 -12.32 7.04
N PRO A 139 -19.41 -12.45 6.55
CA PRO A 139 -20.36 -13.44 7.04
C PRO A 139 -19.86 -14.88 6.95
N GLY A 140 -18.96 -15.18 6.00
CA GLY A 140 -18.35 -16.50 5.81
C GLY A 140 -17.13 -16.77 6.71
N GLY A 141 -16.79 -15.86 7.62
CA GLY A 141 -15.62 -15.99 8.50
C GLY A 141 -14.44 -15.10 8.08
N SER A 142 -13.25 -15.50 8.49
CA SER A 142 -12.00 -14.75 8.24
C SER A 142 -11.12 -15.46 7.21
N ARG A 143 -10.44 -14.68 6.36
CA ARG A 143 -9.41 -15.19 5.46
C ARG A 143 -8.22 -14.23 5.39
N CYS A 144 -7.03 -14.81 5.25
CA CYS A 144 -5.78 -14.07 5.06
C CYS A 144 -5.24 -14.38 3.66
N ILE A 145 -4.92 -13.32 2.89
CA ILE A 145 -4.43 -13.44 1.51
C ILE A 145 -3.20 -12.54 1.30
N PRO A 146 -2.33 -12.84 0.32
CA PRO A 146 -1.30 -11.91 -0.13
C PRO A 146 -1.91 -10.58 -0.57
N LEU A 147 -1.24 -9.46 -0.25
CA LEU A 147 -1.72 -8.14 -0.66
C LEU A 147 -1.79 -7.98 -2.19
N THR A 148 -0.94 -8.69 -2.94
CA THR A 148 -0.99 -8.70 -4.40
C THR A 148 -2.31 -9.21 -4.94
N ASP A 149 -2.94 -10.16 -4.27
CA ASP A 149 -4.20 -10.79 -4.68
C ASP A 149 -5.43 -9.96 -4.25
N PHE A 150 -5.20 -8.96 -3.39
CA PHE A 150 -6.24 -8.06 -2.92
C PHE A 150 -6.67 -7.04 -4.00
N PHE A 151 -5.75 -6.63 -4.87
CA PHE A 151 -5.99 -5.61 -5.88
C PHE A 151 -6.46 -6.23 -7.20
N VAL A 152 -7.66 -5.89 -7.65
CA VAL A 152 -8.25 -6.41 -8.90
C VAL A 152 -8.14 -5.42 -10.06
N GLY A 153 -8.21 -4.14 -9.78
CA GLY A 153 -8.15 -3.07 -10.77
C GLY A 153 -8.23 -1.69 -10.13
N PRO A 154 -8.21 -0.61 -10.93
CA PRO A 154 -8.32 0.73 -10.39
C PRO A 154 -9.61 0.89 -9.59
N ARG A 155 -9.48 1.27 -8.32
CA ARG A 155 -10.59 1.42 -7.37
C ARG A 155 -11.41 0.13 -7.16
N LYS A 156 -10.79 -1.02 -7.37
CA LYS A 156 -11.46 -2.32 -7.23
C LYS A 156 -10.54 -3.31 -6.51
N THR A 157 -11.02 -3.79 -5.39
CA THR A 157 -10.42 -4.87 -4.60
C THR A 157 -11.25 -6.14 -4.70
N ILE A 158 -10.77 -7.22 -4.10
CA ILE A 158 -11.49 -8.50 -4.00
C ILE A 158 -12.63 -8.48 -2.97
N LEU A 159 -12.73 -7.41 -2.16
CA LEU A 159 -13.76 -7.31 -1.11
C LEU A 159 -15.17 -7.38 -1.69
N GLU A 160 -15.98 -8.25 -1.11
CA GLU A 160 -17.43 -8.23 -1.30
C GLU A 160 -18.06 -7.08 -0.51
N PRO A 161 -19.29 -6.66 -0.83
CA PRO A 161 -19.94 -5.51 -0.18
C PRO A 161 -20.17 -5.68 1.33
N ASP A 162 -20.17 -6.91 1.83
CA ASP A 162 -20.40 -7.29 3.24
C ASP A 162 -19.11 -7.75 3.94
N GLU A 163 -17.96 -7.41 3.36
CA GLU A 163 -16.64 -7.73 3.92
C GLU A 163 -15.89 -6.50 4.40
N LEU A 164 -15.03 -6.72 5.41
CA LEU A 164 -14.19 -5.71 6.04
C LEU A 164 -12.73 -6.15 6.03
N LEU A 165 -11.83 -5.27 5.58
CA LEU A 165 -10.39 -5.39 5.81
C LEU A 165 -10.09 -4.99 7.25
N ILE A 166 -9.50 -5.89 8.04
CA ILE A 166 -9.25 -5.64 9.47
C ILE A 166 -7.79 -5.35 9.81
N ASP A 167 -6.84 -5.97 9.13
CA ASP A 167 -5.42 -5.70 9.34
C ASP A 167 -4.55 -6.05 8.13
N ILE A 168 -3.30 -5.62 8.24
CA ILE A 168 -2.20 -5.90 7.34
C ILE A 168 -1.08 -6.54 8.17
N VAL A 169 -0.55 -7.67 7.72
CA VAL A 169 0.56 -8.36 8.38
C VAL A 169 1.78 -8.38 7.47
N ILE A 170 2.88 -7.82 7.94
CA ILE A 170 4.18 -7.96 7.30
C ILE A 170 4.83 -9.23 7.85
N PRO A 171 5.15 -10.24 7.00
CA PRO A 171 5.66 -11.52 7.46
C PRO A 171 6.95 -11.39 8.26
N LYS A 172 7.10 -12.23 9.29
CA LYS A 172 8.25 -12.24 10.20
C LYS A 172 9.60 -12.34 9.48
N CYS A 173 9.68 -13.10 8.38
CA CYS A 173 10.89 -13.25 7.59
C CYS A 173 11.33 -11.96 6.86
N ASN A 174 10.42 -10.99 6.75
CA ASN A 174 10.68 -9.70 6.11
C ASN A 174 10.80 -8.54 7.12
N LEU A 175 10.74 -8.79 8.43
CA LEU A 175 11.00 -7.77 9.45
C LEU A 175 12.48 -7.42 9.48
N GLY A 176 12.79 -6.12 9.46
CA GLY A 176 14.16 -5.62 9.38
C GLY A 176 14.83 -5.80 8.00
N LYS A 177 14.09 -6.31 7.00
CA LYS A 177 14.62 -6.43 5.63
C LYS A 177 14.94 -5.05 5.07
N PRO A 178 16.19 -4.80 4.63
CA PRO A 178 16.56 -3.53 4.01
C PRO A 178 15.60 -3.19 2.88
N THR A 179 14.87 -2.10 3.03
CA THR A 179 13.80 -1.69 2.13
C THR A 179 13.87 -0.19 1.91
N ALA A 180 13.62 0.25 0.69
CA ALA A 180 13.56 1.65 0.35
C ALA A 180 12.32 1.94 -0.50
N PHE A 181 11.78 3.16 -0.35
CA PHE A 181 10.67 3.69 -1.13
C PHE A 181 11.05 5.03 -1.73
N HIS A 182 10.74 5.22 -2.99
CA HIS A 182 10.88 6.50 -3.69
C HIS A 182 9.62 6.82 -4.50
N LYS A 183 9.26 8.11 -4.49
CA LYS A 183 8.13 8.64 -5.26
C LYS A 183 8.58 9.82 -6.11
N PHE A 184 8.10 9.88 -7.32
CA PHE A 184 8.16 11.07 -8.16
C PHE A 184 6.75 11.64 -8.38
N GLY A 185 6.57 12.91 -8.09
CA GLY A 185 5.33 13.66 -8.29
C GLY A 185 5.61 15.09 -8.72
N LEU A 186 4.60 15.78 -9.23
CA LEU A 186 4.75 17.14 -9.80
C LEU A 186 4.99 18.25 -8.76
N ARG A 187 4.78 17.96 -7.47
CA ARG A 187 4.92 18.92 -6.36
C ARG A 187 5.25 18.17 -5.06
N LYS A 188 5.71 18.90 -4.04
CA LYS A 188 6.14 18.29 -2.77
C LYS A 188 4.99 17.84 -1.85
N GLY A 189 3.84 18.49 -1.90
CA GLY A 189 2.67 18.17 -1.05
C GLY A 189 1.43 17.86 -1.88
N GLN A 190 0.59 16.96 -1.37
CA GLN A 190 -0.66 16.51 -2.01
C GLN A 190 -0.48 16.10 -3.48
N ALA A 191 0.66 15.51 -3.80
CA ALA A 191 0.96 15.05 -5.15
C ALA A 191 0.54 13.59 -5.31
N LEU A 192 -0.14 13.30 -6.43
CA LEU A 192 -0.23 11.93 -6.93
C LEU A 192 1.12 11.50 -7.48
N ALA A 193 1.49 10.26 -7.26
CA ALA A 193 2.67 9.70 -7.90
C ALA A 193 2.49 9.67 -9.42
N LEU A 194 3.49 10.14 -10.15
CA LEU A 194 3.67 9.78 -11.56
C LEU A 194 4.22 8.37 -11.67
N VAL A 195 5.18 8.06 -10.81
CA VAL A 195 5.73 6.73 -10.54
C VAL A 195 6.14 6.70 -9.07
N ASN A 196 5.89 5.62 -8.39
CA ASN A 196 6.52 5.29 -7.14
C ASN A 196 7.05 3.86 -7.18
N ALA A 197 8.10 3.60 -6.42
CA ALA A 197 8.78 2.32 -6.39
C ALA A 197 9.21 1.96 -4.97
N ALA A 198 9.22 0.67 -4.67
CA ALA A 198 9.85 0.14 -3.48
C ALA A 198 10.68 -1.09 -3.84
N SER A 199 11.84 -1.21 -3.20
CA SER A 199 12.67 -2.41 -3.31
C SER A 199 13.06 -2.89 -1.92
N SER A 200 12.96 -4.19 -1.68
CA SER A 200 13.46 -4.85 -0.48
C SER A 200 14.43 -5.96 -0.88
N LEU A 201 15.49 -6.17 -0.09
CA LEU A 201 16.51 -7.17 -0.39
C LEU A 201 17.31 -7.55 0.84
N TRP A 202 17.89 -8.72 0.84
CA TRP A 202 19.00 -9.07 1.72
C TRP A 202 20.33 -9.02 0.95
N VAL A 203 21.41 -8.76 1.64
CA VAL A 203 22.79 -8.88 1.11
C VAL A 203 23.47 -10.04 1.81
N LYS A 204 23.93 -11.03 1.04
CA LYS A 204 24.66 -12.17 1.57
C LYS A 204 25.96 -12.39 0.79
N GLY A 205 27.11 -12.21 1.46
CA GLY A 205 28.41 -12.35 0.81
C GLY A 205 28.63 -11.38 -0.36
N GLY A 206 28.16 -10.14 -0.24
CA GLY A 206 28.25 -9.12 -1.31
C GLY A 206 27.34 -9.38 -2.52
N LYS A 207 26.37 -10.29 -2.39
CA LYS A 207 25.43 -10.67 -3.44
C LYS A 207 23.98 -10.33 -3.06
N PHE A 208 23.16 -10.08 -4.04
CA PHE A 208 21.71 -9.93 -3.88
C PHE A 208 21.08 -11.24 -3.42
N LYS A 209 20.17 -11.14 -2.48
CA LYS A 209 19.37 -12.26 -1.97
C LYS A 209 17.94 -11.84 -1.68
N ASP A 210 16.98 -12.63 -2.15
CA ASP A 210 15.53 -12.44 -1.94
C ASP A 210 15.08 -11.01 -2.25
N VAL A 211 15.42 -10.55 -3.46
CA VAL A 211 15.04 -9.21 -3.94
C VAL A 211 13.57 -9.16 -4.30
N LYS A 212 12.90 -8.11 -3.87
CA LYS A 212 11.52 -7.78 -4.29
C LYS A 212 11.49 -6.35 -4.80
N ILE A 213 10.84 -6.14 -5.94
CA ILE A 213 10.68 -4.83 -6.57
C ILE A 213 9.20 -4.62 -6.85
N SER A 214 8.66 -3.53 -6.34
CA SER A 214 7.26 -3.16 -6.53
C SER A 214 7.14 -1.76 -7.08
N LEU A 215 6.21 -1.56 -8.02
CA LEU A 215 5.93 -0.31 -8.70
C LEU A 215 4.46 0.08 -8.55
N GLY A 216 4.21 1.37 -8.34
CA GLY A 216 2.88 1.96 -8.38
C GLY A 216 2.77 3.08 -9.39
N ALA A 217 1.56 3.44 -9.75
CA ALA A 217 1.20 4.42 -10.79
C ALA A 217 1.63 4.04 -12.23
N VAL A 218 2.03 2.79 -12.46
CA VAL A 218 2.57 2.31 -13.74
C VAL A 218 1.81 1.13 -14.32
N ALA A 219 0.71 0.75 -13.69
CA ALA A 219 -0.21 -0.31 -14.12
C ALA A 219 -1.59 -0.03 -13.49
N PRO A 220 -2.64 -0.80 -13.85
CA PRO A 220 -3.96 -0.67 -13.21
C PRO A 220 -3.96 -0.83 -11.68
N VAL A 221 -3.00 -1.57 -11.14
CA VAL A 221 -2.76 -1.77 -9.70
C VAL A 221 -1.27 -1.66 -9.39
N VAL A 222 -0.91 -1.71 -8.12
CA VAL A 222 0.49 -1.89 -7.70
C VAL A 222 0.97 -3.28 -8.16
N ILE A 223 2.13 -3.32 -8.79
CA ILE A 223 2.69 -4.56 -9.37
C ILE A 223 4.02 -4.95 -8.73
N ARG A 224 4.35 -6.25 -8.82
CA ARG A 224 5.70 -6.80 -8.66
C ARG A 224 6.41 -6.84 -10.00
N CYS A 225 7.74 -6.86 -9.96
CA CYS A 225 8.60 -6.99 -11.14
C CYS A 225 9.45 -8.27 -11.08
N PRO A 226 8.84 -9.48 -11.20
CA PRO A 226 9.51 -10.75 -10.98
C PRO A 226 10.69 -11.00 -11.93
N LYS A 227 10.68 -10.50 -13.17
CA LYS A 227 11.81 -10.63 -14.09
C LYS A 227 12.99 -9.78 -13.65
N ALA A 228 12.73 -8.53 -13.23
CA ALA A 228 13.76 -7.66 -12.68
C ALA A 228 14.34 -8.24 -11.38
N GLU A 229 13.51 -8.80 -10.50
CA GLU A 229 13.95 -9.48 -9.28
C GLU A 229 14.85 -10.68 -9.58
N ALA A 230 14.43 -11.54 -10.52
CA ALA A 230 15.19 -12.72 -10.92
C ALA A 230 16.54 -12.35 -11.56
N SER A 231 16.64 -11.22 -12.25
CA SER A 231 17.89 -10.76 -12.86
C SER A 231 18.94 -10.32 -11.85
N LEU A 232 18.56 -10.11 -10.58
CA LEU A 232 19.47 -9.70 -9.49
C LEU A 232 19.91 -10.89 -8.63
N GLU A 233 19.05 -11.90 -8.47
CA GLU A 233 19.23 -12.96 -7.46
C GLU A 233 20.58 -13.68 -7.60
N GLY A 234 21.37 -13.68 -6.51
CA GLY A 234 22.68 -14.34 -6.43
C GLY A 234 23.81 -13.62 -7.15
N LEU A 235 23.56 -12.52 -7.86
CA LEU A 235 24.60 -11.75 -8.54
C LEU A 235 25.35 -10.83 -7.56
N PRO A 236 26.63 -10.52 -7.84
CA PRO A 236 27.36 -9.50 -7.10
C PRO A 236 26.70 -8.13 -7.25
N ILE A 237 26.75 -7.33 -6.18
CA ILE A 237 26.24 -5.95 -6.21
C ILE A 237 27.16 -5.10 -7.10
N SER A 238 26.62 -4.62 -8.22
CA SER A 238 27.28 -3.69 -9.13
C SER A 238 26.27 -2.72 -9.77
N GLN A 239 26.75 -1.57 -10.23
CA GLN A 239 25.88 -0.59 -10.87
C GLN A 239 25.32 -1.08 -12.20
N ASP A 240 26.07 -1.89 -12.95
CA ASP A 240 25.62 -2.47 -14.22
C ASP A 240 24.44 -3.43 -14.01
N VAL A 241 24.52 -4.29 -12.99
CA VAL A 241 23.45 -5.22 -12.62
C VAL A 241 22.20 -4.47 -12.18
N ILE A 242 22.35 -3.40 -11.37
CA ILE A 242 21.25 -2.55 -10.92
C ILE A 242 20.62 -1.79 -12.10
N GLN A 243 21.42 -1.32 -13.03
CA GLN A 243 20.94 -0.63 -14.23
C GLN A 243 20.12 -1.56 -15.12
N GLU A 244 20.60 -2.77 -15.33
CA GLU A 244 19.88 -3.77 -16.13
C GLU A 244 18.55 -4.16 -15.48
N ALA A 245 18.51 -4.35 -14.16
CA ALA A 245 17.25 -4.59 -13.44
C ALA A 245 16.25 -3.44 -13.60
N GLY A 246 16.73 -2.19 -13.62
CA GLY A 246 15.88 -1.03 -13.91
C GLY A 246 15.27 -1.06 -15.30
N ARG A 247 16.05 -1.44 -16.33
CA ARG A 247 15.55 -1.60 -17.69
C ARG A 247 14.53 -2.74 -17.82
N ILE A 248 14.79 -3.87 -17.16
CA ILE A 248 13.84 -4.99 -17.13
C ILE A 248 12.53 -4.57 -16.48
N ALA A 249 12.57 -3.82 -15.36
CA ALA A 249 11.37 -3.34 -14.69
C ALA A 249 10.46 -2.50 -15.59
N VAL A 250 11.03 -1.71 -16.51
CA VAL A 250 10.25 -0.98 -17.54
C VAL A 250 9.45 -1.92 -18.40
N THR A 251 9.97 -3.09 -18.76
CA THR A 251 9.27 -4.07 -19.62
C THR A 251 8.09 -4.76 -18.93
N GLU A 252 8.05 -4.74 -17.61
CA GLU A 252 6.97 -5.35 -16.81
C GLU A 252 5.85 -4.35 -16.48
N ALA A 253 6.13 -3.05 -16.62
CA ALA A 253 5.17 -1.97 -16.40
C ALA A 253 4.30 -1.71 -17.63
N LYS A 254 3.13 -1.09 -17.41
CA LYS A 254 2.20 -0.62 -18.45
C LYS A 254 1.66 0.76 -18.08
N PRO A 255 2.52 1.78 -18.02
CA PRO A 255 2.09 3.13 -17.69
C PRO A 255 1.19 3.70 -18.78
N ILE A 256 0.37 4.67 -18.42
CA ILE A 256 -0.44 5.45 -19.35
C ILE A 256 0.18 6.83 -19.53
N GLY A 257 0.12 7.41 -20.75
CA GLY A 257 0.34 8.81 -20.98
C GLY A 257 -0.88 9.63 -20.59
N ASP A 258 -0.70 10.74 -19.89
CA ASP A 258 -1.77 11.68 -19.54
C ASP A 258 -1.22 13.13 -19.51
N PHE A 259 -2.09 14.10 -19.11
CA PHE A 259 -1.68 15.51 -19.03
C PHE A 259 -0.55 15.77 -18.01
N ARG A 260 -0.24 14.81 -17.13
CA ARG A 260 0.80 14.94 -16.11
C ARG A 260 2.17 14.53 -16.63
N ALA A 261 2.24 13.51 -17.51
CA ALA A 261 3.49 13.02 -18.07
C ALA A 261 3.25 12.17 -19.32
N SER A 262 4.20 12.21 -20.26
CA SER A 262 4.21 11.29 -21.40
C SER A 262 4.55 9.87 -20.98
N LEU A 263 4.26 8.92 -21.86
CA LEU A 263 4.59 7.50 -21.68
C LEU A 263 6.10 7.30 -21.55
N GLU A 264 6.88 7.96 -22.42
CA GLU A 264 8.33 7.87 -22.43
C GLU A 264 8.91 8.35 -21.10
N TYR A 265 8.46 9.50 -20.62
CA TYR A 265 8.94 10.05 -19.35
C TYR A 265 8.61 9.14 -18.15
N ARG A 266 7.46 8.49 -18.16
CA ARG A 266 7.12 7.51 -17.11
C ARG A 266 8.03 6.27 -17.19
N ASN A 267 8.39 5.81 -18.39
CA ASN A 267 9.34 4.73 -18.58
C ASN A 267 10.72 5.08 -18.02
N ASP A 268 11.22 6.30 -18.31
CA ASP A 268 12.48 6.80 -17.75
C ASP A 268 12.42 6.85 -16.21
N LEU A 269 11.29 7.32 -15.66
CA LEU A 269 11.09 7.37 -14.20
C LEU A 269 11.06 5.97 -13.57
N ILE A 270 10.48 4.97 -14.22
CA ILE A 270 10.47 3.58 -13.73
C ILE A 270 11.90 3.06 -13.59
N GLU A 271 12.73 3.20 -14.65
CA GLU A 271 14.14 2.79 -14.61
C GLU A 271 14.87 3.51 -13.47
N VAL A 272 14.76 4.83 -13.42
CA VAL A 272 15.47 5.68 -12.45
C VAL A 272 15.05 5.35 -11.01
N LEU A 273 13.74 5.22 -10.73
CA LEU A 273 13.27 4.98 -9.37
C LEU A 273 13.57 3.55 -8.91
N THR A 274 13.49 2.56 -9.79
CA THR A 274 13.92 1.19 -9.50
C THR A 274 15.38 1.15 -9.08
N ARG A 275 16.27 1.79 -9.84
CA ARG A 275 17.69 1.90 -9.51
C ARG A 275 17.94 2.62 -8.18
N ARG A 276 17.20 3.71 -7.92
CA ARG A 276 17.31 4.48 -6.67
C ARG A 276 16.87 3.67 -5.46
N THR A 277 15.76 2.95 -5.55
CA THR A 277 15.26 2.13 -4.44
C THR A 277 16.22 0.97 -4.14
N LEU A 278 16.76 0.31 -5.17
CA LEU A 278 17.78 -0.73 -5.00
C LEU A 278 19.04 -0.19 -4.31
N ASN A 279 19.58 0.94 -4.80
CA ASN A 279 20.77 1.56 -4.18
C ASN A 279 20.51 1.99 -2.74
N SER A 280 19.35 2.57 -2.44
CA SER A 280 18.99 2.98 -1.08
C SER A 280 18.82 1.77 -0.16
N ALA A 281 18.18 0.68 -0.63
CA ALA A 281 18.06 -0.56 0.15
C ALA A 281 19.42 -1.20 0.44
N ILE A 282 20.36 -1.19 -0.53
CA ILE A 282 21.75 -1.65 -0.32
C ILE A 282 22.46 -0.78 0.72
N GLN A 283 22.29 0.54 0.68
CA GLN A 283 22.88 1.42 1.69
C GLN A 283 22.36 1.09 3.10
N THR A 284 21.05 0.83 3.23
CA THR A 284 20.46 0.38 4.50
C THR A 284 21.04 -0.95 4.95
N ALA A 285 21.22 -1.92 4.03
CA ALA A 285 21.82 -3.22 4.33
C ALA A 285 23.27 -3.12 4.84
N ASN A 286 24.02 -2.11 4.41
CA ASN A 286 25.41 -1.91 4.84
C ASN A 286 25.53 -1.18 6.20
N GLN A 287 24.43 -0.63 6.71
CA GLN A 287 24.37 0.08 7.99
C GLN A 287 23.84 -0.80 9.14
N SER A 288 23.21 -1.92 8.79
CA SER A 288 22.66 -2.93 9.71
C SER A 288 23.68 -4.02 10.03
#